data_d64ce9cd5042f2c6c88e1162cc6bf8f2
#
_entry.id   d64ce9cd5042f2c6c88e1162cc6bf8f2
#
_cell.length_a   1.000
_cell.length_b   1.000
_cell.length_c   1.000
_cell.angle_alpha   90.00
_cell.angle_beta   90.00
_cell.angle_gamma   90.00
#
_symmetry.space_group_name_H-M   'P 1'
#
loop_
_entity.id
_entity.type
_entity.pdbx_description
1 polymer ?
#
loop_
_entity_poly.entity_id
_entity_poly.type
_entity_poly.pdbx_seq_one_letter_code
_entity_poly.pdbx_strand_id
1 'polypeptide(L)'
;MRLSIALTGIVSIGLATTVLADYKAGLAAYQKGDFKTAVAQVRPSAEQGNPSSQFGMGLMYRNGQGVPLNYQEAFNWFRLSADQGNAAAQYNLGAMYNNGQGVPKNLAEAVKWYRKSAEQGNFRAQFNLGSMYQLGQGVPQDYKEAARLFRLAAEQKMSVALFAMGGLYFKGHGVPQDYNEAHKWYRQAA
;
A
#
# COMPACT_ATOMS: atom_id res chain seq x y z
N MET A 1 -43.56 4.17 27.46
CA MET A 1 -42.24 4.68 27.16
C MET A 1 -41.28 3.50 26.89
N ARG A 2 -41.45 2.78 25.78
CA ARG A 2 -40.58 1.67 25.33
C ARG A 2 -40.88 1.39 23.86
N LEU A 3 -40.38 2.24 22.94
CA LEU A 3 -40.42 1.96 21.48
C LEU A 3 -39.48 2.95 20.76
N SER A 4 -38.17 2.88 21.02
CA SER A 4 -37.23 3.74 20.27
C SER A 4 -35.79 3.18 20.10
N ILE A 5 -35.53 1.92 20.48
CA ILE A 5 -34.17 1.37 20.44
C ILE A 5 -33.96 0.32 19.32
N ALA A 6 -35.05 -0.21 18.75
CA ALA A 6 -34.97 -1.28 17.75
C ALA A 6 -34.73 -0.80 16.30
N LEU A 7 -34.97 0.48 15.97
CA LEU A 7 -34.87 0.94 14.58
C LEU A 7 -33.40 1.32 14.16
N THR A 8 -32.58 1.77 15.10
CA THR A 8 -31.20 2.18 14.79
C THR A 8 -30.26 1.00 14.48
N GLY A 9 -30.49 -0.16 15.11
CA GLY A 9 -29.66 -1.35 14.87
C GLY A 9 -29.91 -2.04 13.52
N ILE A 10 -31.15 -2.03 13.04
CA ILE A 10 -31.53 -2.69 11.78
C ILE A 10 -31.06 -1.88 10.56
N VAL A 11 -31.11 -0.55 10.65
CA VAL A 11 -30.64 0.33 9.57
C VAL A 11 -29.12 0.23 9.39
N SER A 12 -28.35 0.12 10.47
CA SER A 12 -26.88 -0.01 10.39
C SER A 12 -26.42 -1.38 9.85
N ILE A 13 -27.12 -2.46 10.16
CA ILE A 13 -26.81 -3.80 9.63
C ILE A 13 -27.16 -3.88 8.14
N GLY A 14 -28.29 -3.32 7.72
CA GLY A 14 -28.68 -3.29 6.30
C GLY A 14 -27.72 -2.48 5.43
N LEU A 15 -27.25 -1.34 5.91
CA LEU A 15 -26.25 -0.50 5.21
C LEU A 15 -24.89 -1.20 5.10
N ALA A 16 -24.43 -1.86 6.15
CA ALA A 16 -23.15 -2.58 6.12
C ALA A 16 -23.16 -3.78 5.14
N THR A 17 -24.29 -4.48 5.02
CA THR A 17 -24.42 -5.60 4.07
C THR A 17 -24.50 -5.14 2.62
N THR A 18 -25.16 -4.04 2.32
CA THR A 18 -25.19 -3.46 0.96
C THR A 18 -23.81 -2.93 0.55
N VAL A 19 -23.12 -2.20 1.41
CA VAL A 19 -21.75 -1.69 1.17
C VAL A 19 -20.77 -2.82 0.84
N LEU A 20 -20.85 -3.95 1.53
CA LEU A 20 -20.02 -5.12 1.25
C LEU A 20 -20.41 -5.81 -0.06
N ALA A 21 -21.69 -5.89 -0.38
CA ALA A 21 -22.19 -6.46 -1.63
C ALA A 21 -21.74 -5.62 -2.84
N ASP A 22 -21.85 -4.30 -2.76
CA ASP A 22 -21.44 -3.35 -3.80
C ASP A 22 -19.93 -3.41 -4.06
N TYR A 23 -19.11 -3.50 -2.99
CA TYR A 23 -17.67 -3.69 -3.14
C TYR A 23 -17.31 -5.01 -3.85
N LYS A 24 -17.97 -6.13 -3.49
CA LYS A 24 -17.74 -7.44 -4.14
C LYS A 24 -18.17 -7.43 -5.61
N ALA A 25 -19.31 -6.83 -5.92
CA ALA A 25 -19.79 -6.69 -7.29
C ALA A 25 -18.83 -5.84 -8.13
N GLY A 26 -18.36 -4.73 -7.57
CA GLY A 26 -17.38 -3.86 -8.21
C GLY A 26 -16.04 -4.56 -8.46
N LEU A 27 -15.56 -5.36 -7.51
CA LEU A 27 -14.34 -6.15 -7.67
C LEU A 27 -14.49 -7.20 -8.79
N ALA A 28 -15.64 -7.87 -8.85
CA ALA A 28 -15.93 -8.84 -9.92
C ALA A 28 -15.99 -8.18 -11.30
N ALA A 29 -16.58 -6.99 -11.43
CA ALA A 29 -16.58 -6.21 -12.66
C ALA A 29 -15.14 -5.78 -13.04
N TYR A 30 -14.36 -5.31 -12.09
CA TYR A 30 -12.96 -4.94 -12.28
C TYR A 30 -12.12 -6.11 -12.84
N GLN A 31 -12.28 -7.31 -12.28
CA GLN A 31 -11.58 -8.52 -12.73
C GLN A 31 -11.93 -8.93 -14.16
N LYS A 32 -13.15 -8.60 -14.62
CA LYS A 32 -13.60 -8.82 -15.99
C LYS A 32 -13.18 -7.71 -16.97
N GLY A 33 -12.52 -6.66 -16.48
CA GLY A 33 -12.15 -5.48 -17.28
C GLY A 33 -13.30 -4.49 -17.53
N ASP A 34 -14.47 -4.72 -16.93
CA ASP A 34 -15.59 -3.77 -16.99
C ASP A 34 -15.41 -2.68 -15.94
N PHE A 35 -14.49 -1.77 -16.25
CA PHE A 35 -14.09 -0.71 -15.32
C PHE A 35 -15.20 0.33 -15.09
N LYS A 36 -16.10 0.56 -16.08
CA LYS A 36 -17.22 1.49 -15.89
C LYS A 36 -18.19 0.96 -14.84
N THR A 37 -18.58 -0.30 -14.95
CA THR A 37 -19.43 -0.97 -13.95
C THR A 37 -18.70 -1.06 -12.60
N ALA A 38 -17.39 -1.35 -12.59
CA ALA A 38 -16.61 -1.40 -11.35
C ALA A 38 -16.66 -0.05 -10.60
N VAL A 39 -16.46 1.08 -11.30
CA VAL A 39 -16.58 2.42 -10.71
C VAL A 39 -17.98 2.66 -10.15
N ALA A 40 -19.01 2.36 -10.93
CA ALA A 40 -20.41 2.58 -10.52
C ALA A 40 -20.77 1.81 -9.25
N GLN A 41 -20.28 0.58 -9.11
CA GLN A 41 -20.53 -0.28 -7.95
C GLN A 41 -19.68 0.09 -6.72
N VAL A 42 -18.41 0.48 -6.92
CA VAL A 42 -17.48 0.77 -5.80
C VAL A 42 -17.69 2.17 -5.21
N ARG A 43 -18.05 3.16 -6.06
CA ARG A 43 -18.14 4.56 -5.66
C ARG A 43 -19.09 4.81 -4.47
N PRO A 44 -20.34 4.32 -4.45
CA PRO A 44 -21.25 4.56 -3.32
C PRO A 44 -20.67 4.08 -1.98
N SER A 45 -20.04 2.92 -1.98
CA SER A 45 -19.39 2.35 -0.80
C SER A 45 -18.15 3.17 -0.37
N ALA A 46 -17.37 3.71 -1.32
CA ALA A 46 -16.23 4.58 -1.04
C ALA A 46 -16.67 5.92 -0.43
N GLU A 47 -17.73 6.51 -0.95
CA GLU A 47 -18.33 7.75 -0.46
C GLU A 47 -18.94 7.58 0.96
N GLN A 48 -19.41 6.38 1.28
CA GLN A 48 -19.85 5.99 2.63
C GLN A 48 -18.69 5.69 3.58
N GLY A 49 -17.44 5.82 3.14
CA GLY A 49 -16.26 5.72 3.99
C GLY A 49 -15.59 4.35 4.03
N ASN A 50 -16.02 3.35 3.25
CA ASN A 50 -15.39 2.04 3.25
C ASN A 50 -13.92 2.13 2.75
N PRO A 51 -12.90 1.76 3.55
CA PRO A 51 -11.50 1.95 3.20
C PRO A 51 -11.05 1.10 2.00
N SER A 52 -11.61 -0.11 1.82
CA SER A 52 -11.27 -0.96 0.67
C SER A 52 -11.82 -0.37 -0.63
N SER A 53 -13.02 0.18 -0.60
CA SER A 53 -13.65 0.86 -1.74
C SER A 53 -12.93 2.15 -2.09
N GLN A 54 -12.53 2.94 -1.08
CA GLN A 54 -11.71 4.14 -1.26
C GLN A 54 -10.36 3.79 -1.91
N PHE A 55 -9.70 2.73 -1.45
CA PHE A 55 -8.48 2.23 -2.08
C PHE A 55 -8.74 1.84 -3.54
N GLY A 56 -9.85 1.14 -3.83
CA GLY A 56 -10.27 0.78 -5.19
C GLY A 56 -10.46 2.00 -6.08
N MET A 57 -11.16 3.04 -5.61
CA MET A 57 -11.32 4.31 -6.35
C MET A 57 -9.97 4.97 -6.62
N GLY A 58 -9.06 4.98 -5.64
CA GLY A 58 -7.70 5.49 -5.82
C GLY A 58 -6.94 4.77 -6.94
N LEU A 59 -7.04 3.43 -7.04
CA LEU A 59 -6.45 2.65 -8.12
C LEU A 59 -7.08 3.00 -9.49
N MET A 60 -8.40 3.11 -9.56
CA MET A 60 -9.11 3.43 -10.79
C MET A 60 -8.69 4.79 -11.35
N TYR A 61 -8.62 5.83 -10.51
CA TYR A 61 -8.15 7.16 -10.92
C TYR A 61 -6.66 7.18 -11.28
N ARG A 62 -5.81 6.46 -10.52
CA ARG A 62 -4.38 6.36 -10.81
C ARG A 62 -4.09 5.72 -12.16
N ASN A 63 -4.92 4.76 -12.57
CA ASN A 63 -4.72 3.98 -13.79
C ASN A 63 -5.61 4.44 -14.96
N GLY A 64 -6.54 5.38 -14.76
CA GLY A 64 -7.51 5.79 -15.77
C GLY A 64 -8.50 4.67 -16.15
N GLN A 65 -8.88 3.83 -15.19
CA GLN A 65 -9.74 2.67 -15.38
C GLN A 65 -11.19 2.99 -15.02
N GLY A 66 -12.06 3.13 -16.04
CA GLY A 66 -13.47 3.50 -15.88
C GLY A 66 -13.70 4.99 -15.55
N VAL A 67 -12.64 5.73 -15.28
CA VAL A 67 -12.58 7.19 -15.06
C VAL A 67 -11.36 7.75 -15.77
N PRO A 68 -11.34 9.04 -16.15
CA PRO A 68 -10.12 9.68 -16.64
C PRO A 68 -8.98 9.56 -15.63
N LEU A 69 -7.74 9.33 -16.12
CA LEU A 69 -6.54 9.32 -15.28
C LEU A 69 -6.41 10.65 -14.54
N ASN A 70 -6.33 10.59 -13.23
CA ASN A 70 -6.20 11.78 -12.38
C ASN A 70 -5.45 11.43 -11.08
N TYR A 71 -4.18 11.81 -11.01
CA TYR A 71 -3.35 11.54 -9.83
C TYR A 71 -3.79 12.32 -8.59
N GLN A 72 -4.37 13.52 -8.74
CA GLN A 72 -4.88 14.28 -7.58
C GLN A 72 -6.08 13.58 -6.95
N GLU A 73 -7.03 13.10 -7.77
CA GLU A 73 -8.16 12.30 -7.28
C GLU A 73 -7.69 10.99 -6.65
N ALA A 74 -6.72 10.30 -7.29
CA ALA A 74 -6.14 9.09 -6.74
C ALA A 74 -5.51 9.34 -5.36
N PHE A 75 -4.78 10.45 -5.20
CA PHE A 75 -4.21 10.87 -3.93
C PHE A 75 -5.29 11.08 -2.86
N ASN A 76 -6.35 11.80 -3.19
CA ASN A 76 -7.45 12.07 -2.26
C ASN A 76 -8.09 10.76 -1.76
N TRP A 77 -8.40 9.84 -2.67
CA TRP A 77 -8.98 8.54 -2.32
C TRP A 77 -8.03 7.65 -1.52
N PHE A 78 -6.76 7.58 -1.91
CA PHE A 78 -5.77 6.84 -1.13
C PHE A 78 -5.58 7.43 0.26
N ARG A 79 -5.63 8.76 0.40
CA ARG A 79 -5.50 9.44 1.70
C ARG A 79 -6.63 9.05 2.63
N LEU A 80 -7.90 9.10 2.17
CA LEU A 80 -9.05 8.67 2.95
C LEU A 80 -8.93 7.23 3.44
N SER A 81 -8.48 6.33 2.57
CA SER A 81 -8.28 4.91 2.90
C SER A 81 -7.10 4.69 3.86
N ALA A 82 -5.99 5.39 3.65
CA ALA A 82 -4.76 5.27 4.44
C ALA A 82 -4.92 5.82 5.86
N ASP A 83 -5.68 6.91 6.02
CA ASP A 83 -6.00 7.49 7.33
C ASP A 83 -6.85 6.53 8.18
N GLN A 84 -7.58 5.61 7.55
CA GLN A 84 -8.30 4.50 8.19
C GLN A 84 -7.44 3.23 8.40
N GLY A 85 -6.14 3.31 8.13
CA GLY A 85 -5.21 2.22 8.40
C GLY A 85 -5.00 1.22 7.25
N ASN A 86 -5.57 1.42 6.05
CA ASN A 86 -5.36 0.51 4.93
C ASN A 86 -3.88 0.51 4.49
N ALA A 87 -3.18 -0.59 4.71
CA ALA A 87 -1.76 -0.71 4.42
C ALA A 87 -1.41 -0.52 2.94
N ALA A 88 -2.26 -1.01 2.02
CA ALA A 88 -2.04 -0.85 0.59
C ALA A 88 -2.20 0.61 0.14
N ALA A 89 -3.16 1.34 0.72
CA ALA A 89 -3.33 2.77 0.49
C ALA A 89 -2.16 3.57 1.05
N GLN A 90 -1.68 3.24 2.25
CA GLN A 90 -0.50 3.86 2.86
C GLN A 90 0.75 3.67 1.98
N TYR A 91 0.97 2.47 1.44
CA TYR A 91 2.04 2.22 0.47
C TYR A 91 1.90 3.13 -0.76
N ASN A 92 0.69 3.23 -1.34
CA ASN A 92 0.46 4.05 -2.52
C ASN A 92 0.66 5.55 -2.25
N LEU A 93 0.25 6.05 -1.09
CA LEU A 93 0.56 7.42 -0.68
C LEU A 93 2.07 7.66 -0.56
N GLY A 94 2.79 6.73 0.06
CA GLY A 94 4.25 6.79 0.12
C GLY A 94 4.86 6.89 -1.27
N ALA A 95 4.40 6.09 -2.23
CA ALA A 95 4.84 6.12 -3.62
C ALA A 95 4.51 7.45 -4.32
N MET A 96 3.32 8.00 -4.08
CA MET A 96 2.91 9.28 -4.66
C MET A 96 3.75 10.44 -4.15
N TYR A 97 4.04 10.51 -2.85
CA TYR A 97 4.96 11.49 -2.30
C TYR A 97 6.41 11.32 -2.79
N ASN A 98 6.87 10.05 -2.93
CA ASN A 98 8.21 9.75 -3.44
C ASN A 98 8.39 10.21 -4.89
N ASN A 99 7.36 10.07 -5.71
CA ASN A 99 7.41 10.35 -7.14
C ASN A 99 6.90 11.74 -7.52
N GLY A 100 6.21 12.45 -6.61
CA GLY A 100 5.55 13.72 -6.92
C GLY A 100 4.30 13.54 -7.82
N GLN A 101 3.56 12.45 -7.65
CA GLN A 101 2.37 12.15 -8.44
C GLN A 101 1.10 12.66 -7.74
N GLY A 102 0.45 13.66 -8.30
CA GLY A 102 -0.74 14.31 -7.73
C GLY A 102 -0.46 15.19 -6.50
N VAL A 103 0.78 15.20 -6.02
CA VAL A 103 1.27 16.03 -4.91
C VAL A 103 2.73 16.41 -5.16
N PRO A 104 3.22 17.50 -4.59
CA PRO A 104 4.66 17.82 -4.62
C PRO A 104 5.47 16.66 -4.02
N LYS A 105 6.61 16.34 -4.64
CA LYS A 105 7.54 15.32 -4.13
C LYS A 105 7.99 15.69 -2.72
N ASN A 106 7.85 14.72 -1.78
CA ASN A 106 8.26 14.89 -0.40
C ASN A 106 8.73 13.54 0.17
N LEU A 107 10.04 13.36 0.24
CA LEU A 107 10.65 12.09 0.68
C LEU A 107 10.40 11.83 2.18
N ALA A 108 10.30 12.87 3.02
CA ALA A 108 9.99 12.70 4.44
C ALA A 108 8.56 12.19 4.66
N GLU A 109 7.59 12.71 3.91
CA GLU A 109 6.22 12.17 3.92
C GLU A 109 6.16 10.76 3.34
N ALA A 110 6.91 10.46 2.26
CA ALA A 110 7.01 9.11 1.72
C ALA A 110 7.49 8.11 2.77
N VAL A 111 8.55 8.44 3.52
CA VAL A 111 9.05 7.62 4.64
C VAL A 111 7.98 7.36 5.68
N LYS A 112 7.23 8.39 6.10
CA LYS A 112 6.17 8.23 7.12
C LYS A 112 5.09 7.22 6.66
N TRP A 113 4.65 7.36 5.42
CA TRP A 113 3.60 6.49 4.88
C TRP A 113 4.09 5.07 4.60
N TYR A 114 5.30 4.92 4.05
CA TYR A 114 5.92 3.60 3.89
C TYR A 114 6.14 2.91 5.23
N ARG A 115 6.54 3.63 6.29
CA ARG A 115 6.71 3.06 7.63
C ARG A 115 5.40 2.49 8.16
N LYS A 116 4.31 3.27 8.14
CA LYS A 116 2.98 2.79 8.56
C LYS A 116 2.56 1.52 7.81
N SER A 117 2.80 1.47 6.51
CA SER A 117 2.48 0.31 5.69
C SER A 117 3.40 -0.89 5.98
N ALA A 118 4.70 -0.65 6.16
CA ALA A 118 5.70 -1.67 6.46
C ALA A 118 5.47 -2.34 7.82
N GLU A 119 5.08 -1.57 8.83
CA GLU A 119 4.71 -2.05 10.17
C GLU A 119 3.51 -3.00 10.14
N GLN A 120 2.62 -2.86 9.16
CA GLN A 120 1.51 -3.78 8.88
C GLN A 120 1.91 -4.98 7.99
N GLY A 121 3.19 -5.16 7.71
CA GLY A 121 3.69 -6.30 6.95
C GLY A 121 3.68 -6.13 5.43
N ASN A 122 3.37 -4.96 4.88
CA ASN A 122 3.41 -4.75 3.44
C ASN A 122 4.85 -4.84 2.91
N PHE A 123 5.16 -5.92 2.20
CA PHE A 123 6.53 -6.22 1.71
C PHE A 123 7.07 -5.16 0.73
N ARG A 124 6.20 -4.54 -0.07
CA ARG A 124 6.61 -3.47 -0.98
C ARG A 124 7.01 -2.21 -0.22
N ALA A 125 6.28 -1.88 0.85
CA ALA A 125 6.62 -0.77 1.71
C ALA A 125 7.90 -1.04 2.52
N GLN A 126 8.09 -2.28 3.01
CA GLN A 126 9.32 -2.71 3.67
C GLN A 126 10.53 -2.54 2.74
N PHE A 127 10.43 -3.01 1.49
CA PHE A 127 11.49 -2.86 0.51
C PHE A 127 11.79 -1.39 0.19
N ASN A 128 10.76 -0.58 -0.10
CA ASN A 128 10.96 0.83 -0.45
C ASN A 128 11.55 1.63 0.72
N LEU A 129 11.05 1.40 1.93
CA LEU A 129 11.59 2.03 3.13
C LEU A 129 13.04 1.60 3.39
N GLY A 130 13.35 0.32 3.21
CA GLY A 130 14.72 -0.20 3.29
C GLY A 130 15.66 0.48 2.29
N SER A 131 15.19 0.68 1.05
CA SER A 131 15.94 1.43 0.02
C SER A 131 16.16 2.89 0.42
N MET A 132 15.17 3.54 1.03
CA MET A 132 15.31 4.92 1.52
C MET A 132 16.34 5.01 2.64
N TYR A 133 16.37 4.08 3.57
CA TYR A 133 17.42 4.00 4.60
C TYR A 133 18.80 3.68 4.01
N GLN A 134 18.87 2.77 3.02
CA GLN A 134 20.13 2.45 2.34
C GLN A 134 20.74 3.67 1.63
N LEU A 135 19.92 4.54 1.06
CA LEU A 135 20.35 5.68 0.26
C LEU A 135 20.35 7.02 1.04
N GLY A 136 19.84 7.06 2.27
CA GLY A 136 19.68 8.31 3.03
C GLY A 136 18.64 9.25 2.42
N GLN A 137 17.59 8.71 1.81
CA GLN A 137 16.55 9.48 1.15
C GLN A 137 15.37 9.79 2.07
N GLY A 138 15.21 11.03 2.48
CA GLY A 138 14.15 11.46 3.41
C GLY A 138 14.35 11.01 4.86
N VAL A 139 15.40 10.22 5.12
CA VAL A 139 15.88 9.78 6.43
C VAL A 139 17.41 9.74 6.42
N PRO A 140 18.10 9.84 7.57
CA PRO A 140 19.51 9.54 7.66
C PRO A 140 19.80 8.12 7.15
N GLN A 141 20.94 7.95 6.48
CA GLN A 141 21.36 6.64 6.00
C GLN A 141 21.59 5.68 7.17
N ASP A 142 20.98 4.50 7.09
CA ASP A 142 21.13 3.42 8.08
C ASP A 142 21.08 2.05 7.38
N TYR A 143 22.23 1.46 7.15
CA TYR A 143 22.34 0.13 6.53
C TYR A 143 21.80 -1.00 7.41
N LYS A 144 21.81 -0.85 8.75
CA LYS A 144 21.27 -1.88 9.65
C LYS A 144 19.75 -1.93 9.54
N GLU A 145 19.11 -0.77 9.54
CA GLU A 145 17.67 -0.69 9.37
C GLU A 145 17.26 -1.10 7.95
N ALA A 146 18.03 -0.74 6.93
CA ALA A 146 17.83 -1.22 5.56
C ALA A 146 17.89 -2.76 5.48
N ALA A 147 18.88 -3.38 6.10
CA ALA A 147 19.04 -4.84 6.15
C ALA A 147 17.84 -5.51 6.85
N ARG A 148 17.39 -4.95 7.98
CA ARG A 148 16.20 -5.44 8.70
C ARG A 148 14.95 -5.42 7.83
N LEU A 149 14.70 -4.32 7.14
CA LEU A 149 13.53 -4.13 6.28
C LEU A 149 13.58 -5.00 5.02
N PHE A 150 14.74 -5.10 4.37
CA PHE A 150 14.91 -6.00 3.23
C PHE A 150 14.71 -7.46 3.62
N ARG A 151 15.17 -7.88 4.82
CA ARG A 151 14.95 -9.23 5.32
C ARG A 151 13.46 -9.53 5.47
N LEU A 152 12.68 -8.63 6.07
CA LEU A 152 11.23 -8.80 6.20
C LEU A 152 10.52 -8.93 4.84
N ALA A 153 10.95 -8.17 3.84
CA ALA A 153 10.41 -8.29 2.48
C ALA A 153 10.88 -9.59 1.78
N ALA A 154 12.11 -10.02 2.03
CA ALA A 154 12.69 -11.24 1.48
C ALA A 154 12.02 -12.51 2.05
N GLU A 155 11.67 -12.52 3.33
CA GLU A 155 10.89 -13.61 3.97
C GLU A 155 9.54 -13.81 3.30
N GLN A 156 8.98 -12.76 2.69
CA GLN A 156 7.78 -12.82 1.86
C GLN A 156 8.07 -13.16 0.39
N LYS A 157 9.27 -13.68 0.09
CA LYS A 157 9.73 -14.12 -1.24
C LYS A 157 9.76 -13.02 -2.30
N MET A 158 10.01 -11.78 -1.90
CA MET A 158 10.22 -10.68 -2.83
C MET A 158 11.63 -10.79 -3.44
N SER A 159 11.74 -11.22 -4.71
CA SER A 159 13.02 -11.48 -5.39
C SER A 159 13.99 -10.30 -5.33
N VAL A 160 13.50 -9.06 -5.52
CA VAL A 160 14.37 -7.88 -5.44
C VAL A 160 14.89 -7.61 -4.02
N ALA A 161 14.15 -8.01 -2.98
CA ALA A 161 14.61 -7.91 -1.60
C ALA A 161 15.64 -8.99 -1.28
N LEU A 162 15.45 -10.22 -1.78
CA LEU A 162 16.45 -11.29 -1.72
C LEU A 162 17.77 -10.83 -2.38
N PHE A 163 17.69 -10.25 -3.56
CA PHE A 163 18.86 -9.69 -4.25
C PHE A 163 19.52 -8.56 -3.45
N ALA A 164 18.74 -7.64 -2.87
CA ALA A 164 19.25 -6.56 -2.02
C ALA A 164 20.01 -7.11 -0.80
N MET A 165 19.47 -8.15 -0.13
CA MET A 165 20.15 -8.83 0.98
C MET A 165 21.51 -9.42 0.55
N GLY A 166 21.56 -10.08 -0.62
CA GLY A 166 22.82 -10.56 -1.18
C GLY A 166 23.86 -9.43 -1.34
N GLY A 167 23.41 -8.28 -1.83
CA GLY A 167 24.27 -7.10 -1.97
C GLY A 167 24.78 -6.54 -0.66
N LEU A 168 23.96 -6.55 0.40
CA LEU A 168 24.38 -6.10 1.73
C LEU A 168 25.45 -7.02 2.33
N TYR A 169 25.28 -8.35 2.26
CA TYR A 169 26.27 -9.31 2.72
C TYR A 169 27.57 -9.25 1.88
N PHE A 170 27.47 -9.05 0.56
CA PHE A 170 28.63 -8.91 -0.30
C PHE A 170 29.51 -7.70 0.09
N LYS A 171 28.87 -6.58 0.49
CA LYS A 171 29.55 -5.33 0.83
C LYS A 171 29.87 -5.15 2.32
N GLY A 172 29.26 -5.94 3.20
CA GLY A 172 29.32 -5.74 4.63
C GLY A 172 28.52 -4.49 5.11
N HIS A 173 27.47 -4.13 4.40
CA HIS A 173 26.66 -2.96 4.71
C HIS A 173 25.52 -3.32 5.68
N GLY A 174 25.64 -2.91 6.94
CA GLY A 174 24.64 -3.16 7.99
C GLY A 174 24.60 -4.61 8.49
N VAL A 175 25.36 -5.50 7.85
CA VAL A 175 25.61 -6.90 8.23
C VAL A 175 27.09 -7.18 8.08
N PRO A 176 27.66 -8.18 8.82
CA PRO A 176 29.04 -8.63 8.57
C PRO A 176 29.22 -9.05 7.10
N GLN A 177 30.35 -8.70 6.50
CA GLN A 177 30.65 -9.15 5.15
C GLN A 177 30.78 -10.67 5.11
N ASP A 178 30.01 -11.32 4.23
CA ASP A 178 30.02 -12.77 4.05
C ASP A 178 29.60 -13.14 2.62
N TYR A 179 30.56 -13.59 1.82
CA TYR A 179 30.35 -13.96 0.41
C TYR A 179 29.51 -15.27 0.28
N ASN A 180 29.58 -16.18 1.25
CA ASN A 180 28.78 -17.40 1.24
C ASN A 180 27.30 -17.08 1.52
N GLU A 181 27.03 -16.21 2.48
CA GLU A 181 25.67 -15.71 2.72
C GLU A 181 25.16 -14.90 1.53
N ALA A 182 25.98 -14.03 0.94
CA ALA A 182 25.59 -13.29 -0.25
C ALA A 182 25.18 -14.24 -1.39
N HIS A 183 25.96 -15.31 -1.63
CA HIS A 183 25.64 -16.31 -2.64
C HIS A 183 24.33 -17.06 -2.35
N LYS A 184 24.03 -17.41 -1.09
CA LYS A 184 22.76 -18.04 -0.71
C LYS A 184 21.57 -17.14 -1.01
N TRP A 185 21.67 -15.86 -0.68
CA TRP A 185 20.62 -14.88 -0.96
C TRP A 185 20.39 -14.69 -2.46
N TYR A 186 21.46 -14.56 -3.25
CA TYR A 186 21.37 -14.44 -4.71
C TYR A 186 20.73 -15.68 -5.35
N ARG A 187 21.07 -16.89 -4.88
CA ARG A 187 20.44 -18.13 -5.36
C ARG A 187 18.94 -18.19 -5.08
N GLN A 188 18.49 -17.64 -3.97
CA GLN A 188 17.06 -17.57 -3.66
C GLN A 188 16.33 -16.53 -4.52
N ALA A 189 17.04 -15.51 -5.02
CA ALA A 189 16.47 -14.46 -5.85
C ALA A 189 16.31 -14.87 -7.33
N ALA A 190 17.05 -15.89 -7.77
CA ALA A 190 17.06 -16.42 -9.14
C ALA A 190 15.86 -17.38 -9.38
#